data_f1b623b9afeabfa6aba1e33f17213b4a
#
_entry.id   f1b623b9afeabfa6aba1e33f17213b4a
#
_cell.length_a   1.000
_cell.length_b   1.000
_cell.length_c   1.000
_cell.angle_alpha   90.00
_cell.angle_beta   90.00
_cell.angle_gamma   90.00
#
_symmetry.space_group_name_H-M   'P 1'
#
loop_
_entity.id
_entity.type
_entity.pdbx_description
1 polymer ?
#
loop_
_entity_poly.entity_id
_entity_poly.type
_entity_poly.pdbx_seq_one_letter_code
_entity_poly.pdbx_strand_id
1 'polypeptide(L)'
;MCRAMNVSLDPSSFPLSLYHKAKQLLWDPREVDLTQDVHDWARLDARERDILLRLAAQFLGGEQAVTHDLTPLLIALRRQGGRLDDEMFLTTQLFEESKHVEWFDRWFVEVASSVPPAPDGAAYRALFYEALPAALDRLLRDGSPRAQVEAIATYHLIIEGVLAETGYHGYARALRDHGILPGTLRGVALVQRDEARHIAYGLHALGRLIEAEPAL
;
A
#
# COMPACT_ATOMS: atom_id res chain seq x y z
N MET A 1 21.50 5.33 -24.92
CA MET A 1 21.15 4.51 -26.10
C MET A 1 19.73 4.00 -25.91
N CYS A 2 18.73 4.52 -26.64
CA CYS A 2 17.38 3.97 -26.64
C CYS A 2 17.44 2.57 -27.26
N ARG A 3 17.29 1.53 -26.46
CA ARG A 3 16.97 0.21 -26.99
C ARG A 3 15.56 0.27 -27.58
N ALA A 4 15.42 0.07 -28.87
CA ALA A 4 14.14 -0.22 -29.49
C ALA A 4 13.67 -1.56 -28.91
N MET A 5 12.75 -1.52 -27.95
CA MET A 5 12.18 -2.70 -27.34
C MET A 5 10.98 -3.15 -28.17
N ASN A 6 11.20 -4.07 -29.12
CA ASN A 6 10.13 -4.85 -29.73
C ASN A 6 9.76 -6.04 -28.81
N VAL A 7 9.26 -5.73 -27.61
CA VAL A 7 8.80 -6.79 -26.69
C VAL A 7 7.28 -6.82 -26.74
N SER A 8 6.73 -7.90 -27.28
CA SER A 8 5.30 -8.19 -27.12
C SER A 8 5.04 -8.57 -25.66
N LEU A 9 3.97 -8.04 -25.09
CA LEU A 9 3.51 -8.44 -23.76
C LEU A 9 3.04 -9.91 -23.81
N ASP A 10 3.42 -10.68 -22.80
CA ASP A 10 2.93 -12.04 -22.63
C ASP A 10 1.52 -12.00 -21.97
N PRO A 11 0.45 -12.38 -22.68
CA PRO A 11 -0.90 -12.39 -22.12
C PRO A 11 -1.07 -13.30 -20.90
N SER A 12 -0.19 -14.29 -20.70
CA SER A 12 -0.22 -15.22 -19.57
C SER A 12 0.56 -14.71 -18.36
N SER A 13 1.23 -13.55 -18.48
CA SER A 13 2.02 -12.97 -17.40
C SER A 13 1.16 -12.63 -16.18
N PHE A 14 1.61 -13.08 -15.00
CA PHE A 14 0.90 -12.78 -13.75
C PHE A 14 0.90 -11.28 -13.43
N PRO A 15 2.03 -10.54 -13.48
CA PRO A 15 2.02 -9.08 -13.29
C PRO A 15 1.07 -8.34 -14.26
N LEU A 16 1.03 -8.75 -15.54
CA LEU A 16 0.11 -8.18 -16.50
C LEU A 16 -1.36 -8.45 -16.13
N SER A 17 -1.66 -9.62 -15.58
CA SER A 17 -3.01 -9.94 -15.10
C SER A 17 -3.43 -9.04 -13.94
N LEU A 18 -2.51 -8.75 -13.02
CA LEU A 18 -2.73 -7.82 -11.89
C LEU A 18 -2.92 -6.38 -12.38
N TYR A 19 -2.12 -5.93 -13.36
CA TYR A 19 -2.29 -4.64 -14.02
C TYR A 19 -3.69 -4.48 -14.64
N HIS A 20 -4.19 -5.53 -15.31
CA HIS A 20 -5.55 -5.51 -15.86
C HIS A 20 -6.62 -5.46 -14.78
N LYS A 21 -6.44 -6.18 -13.67
CA LYS A 21 -7.35 -6.14 -12.52
C LYS A 21 -7.36 -4.75 -11.88
N ALA A 22 -6.20 -4.11 -11.70
CA ALA A 22 -6.10 -2.75 -11.16
C ALA A 22 -6.95 -1.77 -11.97
N LYS A 23 -6.85 -1.81 -13.31
CA LYS A 23 -7.68 -0.97 -14.18
C LYS A 23 -9.19 -1.26 -14.09
N GLN A 24 -9.57 -2.52 -13.95
CA GLN A 24 -10.98 -2.93 -13.86
C GLN A 24 -11.61 -2.58 -12.51
N LEU A 25 -10.80 -2.55 -11.46
CA LEU A 25 -11.21 -2.31 -10.09
C LEU A 25 -10.94 -0.87 -9.62
N LEU A 26 -10.60 0.01 -10.55
CA LEU A 26 -10.37 1.42 -10.26
C LEU A 26 -11.56 2.02 -9.48
N TRP A 27 -11.24 2.80 -8.47
CA TRP A 27 -12.20 3.57 -7.70
C TRP A 27 -11.63 4.95 -7.38
N ASP A 28 -12.47 5.93 -7.19
CA ASP A 28 -12.10 7.29 -6.83
C ASP A 28 -12.43 7.52 -5.35
N PRO A 29 -11.47 7.90 -4.51
CA PRO A 29 -11.72 8.24 -3.11
C PRO A 29 -12.86 9.26 -2.93
N ARG A 30 -13.04 10.18 -3.87
CA ARG A 30 -14.06 11.24 -3.83
C ARG A 30 -15.49 10.73 -4.02
N GLU A 31 -15.65 9.51 -4.57
CA GLU A 31 -16.96 8.88 -4.79
C GLU A 31 -17.47 8.13 -3.57
N VAL A 32 -16.65 7.96 -2.53
CA VAL A 32 -17.10 7.32 -1.29
C VAL A 32 -17.92 8.31 -0.47
N ASP A 33 -19.18 7.98 -0.22
CA ASP A 33 -20.09 8.82 0.58
C ASP A 33 -19.72 8.74 2.07
N LEU A 34 -19.36 9.89 2.65
CA LEU A 34 -19.00 10.06 4.06
C LEU A 34 -20.08 10.80 4.87
N THR A 35 -21.24 11.05 4.28
CA THR A 35 -22.30 11.85 4.92
C THR A 35 -22.73 11.26 6.27
N GLN A 36 -22.94 9.94 6.32
CA GLN A 36 -23.33 9.28 7.58
C GLN A 36 -22.17 9.27 8.58
N ASP A 37 -20.92 9.18 8.09
CA ASP A 37 -19.72 9.15 8.92
C ASP A 37 -19.56 10.46 9.72
N VAL A 38 -19.86 11.61 9.10
CA VAL A 38 -19.87 12.92 9.79
C VAL A 38 -20.88 12.92 10.93
N HIS A 39 -22.09 12.37 10.71
CA HIS A 39 -23.11 12.28 11.75
C HIS A 39 -22.72 11.32 12.88
N ASP A 40 -22.15 10.17 12.55
CA ASP A 40 -21.68 9.19 13.53
C ASP A 40 -20.53 9.76 14.34
N TRP A 41 -19.55 10.39 13.69
CA TRP A 41 -18.42 11.05 14.33
C TRP A 41 -18.83 12.06 15.40
N ALA A 42 -19.86 12.84 15.13
CA ALA A 42 -20.37 13.83 16.07
C ALA A 42 -20.95 13.21 17.36
N ARG A 43 -21.34 11.93 17.33
CA ARG A 43 -21.92 11.19 18.48
C ARG A 43 -20.88 10.42 19.28
N LEU A 44 -19.69 10.19 18.74
CA LEU A 44 -18.61 9.48 19.43
C LEU A 44 -18.12 10.29 20.64
N ASP A 45 -17.74 9.60 21.70
CA ASP A 45 -17.10 10.22 22.84
C ASP A 45 -15.63 10.59 22.54
N ALA A 46 -14.98 11.30 23.47
CA ALA A 46 -13.61 11.76 23.27
C ALA A 46 -12.60 10.61 23.18
N ARG A 47 -12.82 9.49 23.89
CA ARG A 47 -11.95 8.32 23.88
C ARG A 47 -12.07 7.55 22.57
N GLU A 48 -13.30 7.36 22.11
CA GLU A 48 -13.58 6.71 20.82
C GLU A 48 -12.92 7.46 19.68
N ARG A 49 -13.09 8.80 19.66
CA ARG A 49 -12.44 9.66 18.65
C ARG A 49 -10.92 9.59 18.72
N ASP A 50 -10.31 9.62 19.91
CA ASP A 50 -8.85 9.54 20.07
C ASP A 50 -8.31 8.21 19.49
N ILE A 51 -8.98 7.08 19.76
CA ILE A 51 -8.59 5.77 19.23
C ILE A 51 -8.66 5.76 17.71
N LEU A 52 -9.76 6.23 17.13
CA LEU A 52 -9.96 6.24 15.68
C LEU A 52 -8.99 7.21 14.97
N LEU A 53 -8.75 8.39 15.55
CA LEU A 53 -7.76 9.36 15.04
C LEU A 53 -6.35 8.79 14.99
N ARG A 54 -5.90 8.17 16.09
CA ARG A 54 -4.56 7.58 16.16
C ARG A 54 -4.41 6.44 15.15
N LEU A 55 -5.40 5.59 15.02
CA LEU A 55 -5.36 4.47 14.09
C LEU A 55 -5.37 4.95 12.64
N ALA A 56 -6.26 5.89 12.29
CA ALA A 56 -6.30 6.50 10.97
C ALA A 56 -4.99 7.24 10.62
N ALA A 57 -4.35 7.90 11.61
CA ALA A 57 -3.07 8.55 11.41
C ALA A 57 -1.92 7.56 11.15
N GLN A 58 -1.95 6.39 11.79
CA GLN A 58 -0.98 5.34 11.50
C GLN A 58 -1.15 4.79 10.07
N PHE A 59 -2.38 4.60 9.61
CA PHE A 59 -2.64 4.22 8.23
C PHE A 59 -2.15 5.30 7.27
N LEU A 60 -2.59 6.55 7.43
CA LEU A 60 -2.16 7.65 6.56
C LEU A 60 -0.63 7.77 6.48
N GLY A 61 0.06 7.71 7.63
CA GLY A 61 1.52 7.78 7.67
C GLY A 61 2.19 6.57 7.01
N GLY A 62 1.61 5.38 7.12
CA GLY A 62 2.04 4.18 6.42
C GLY A 62 1.90 4.34 4.90
N GLU A 63 0.73 4.74 4.42
CA GLU A 63 0.45 4.98 3.00
C GLU A 63 1.38 6.06 2.39
N GLN A 64 1.67 7.11 3.15
CA GLN A 64 2.64 8.12 2.74
C GLN A 64 4.05 7.53 2.60
N ALA A 65 4.50 6.73 3.57
CA ALA A 65 5.82 6.10 3.54
C ALA A 65 5.96 5.16 2.34
N VAL A 66 4.99 4.25 2.12
CA VAL A 66 5.03 3.31 0.99
C VAL A 66 4.93 4.03 -0.37
N THR A 67 4.12 5.09 -0.47
CA THR A 67 4.07 5.93 -1.67
C THR A 67 5.42 6.56 -2.00
N HIS A 68 6.15 7.06 -0.99
CA HIS A 68 7.48 7.65 -1.18
C HIS A 68 8.53 6.61 -1.57
N ASP A 69 8.50 5.43 -0.95
CA ASP A 69 9.62 4.50 -0.99
C ASP A 69 9.53 3.44 -2.11
N LEU A 70 8.42 3.31 -2.85
CA LEU A 70 8.26 2.28 -3.88
C LEU A 70 9.14 2.49 -5.14
N THR A 71 9.42 3.73 -5.50
CA THR A 71 10.12 4.07 -6.77
C THR A 71 11.47 3.37 -6.95
N PRO A 72 12.34 3.20 -5.94
CA PRO A 72 13.60 2.47 -6.07
C PRO A 72 13.44 1.03 -6.58
N LEU A 73 12.38 0.32 -6.20
CA LEU A 73 12.11 -1.03 -6.69
C LEU A 73 11.85 -1.04 -8.21
N LEU A 74 11.05 -0.12 -8.72
CA LEU A 74 10.81 0.01 -10.15
C LEU A 74 12.10 0.32 -10.93
N ILE A 75 12.96 1.20 -10.38
CA ILE A 75 14.25 1.53 -10.99
C ILE A 75 15.19 0.30 -11.01
N ALA A 76 15.23 -0.47 -9.92
CA ALA A 76 16.07 -1.67 -9.83
C ALA A 76 15.66 -2.73 -10.86
N LEU A 77 14.36 -3.00 -10.98
CA LEU A 77 13.81 -3.94 -11.97
C LEU A 77 14.17 -3.53 -13.40
N ARG A 78 14.00 -2.25 -13.74
CA ARG A 78 14.36 -1.71 -15.06
C ARG A 78 15.84 -1.86 -15.38
N ARG A 79 16.74 -1.58 -14.43
CA ARG A 79 18.20 -1.67 -14.60
C ARG A 79 18.69 -3.10 -14.85
N GLN A 80 18.00 -4.07 -14.31
CA GLN A 80 18.35 -5.48 -14.52
C GLN A 80 17.83 -6.06 -15.85
N GLY A 81 17.24 -5.24 -16.70
CA GLY A 81 16.57 -5.68 -17.92
C GLY A 81 15.24 -6.33 -17.63
N GLY A 82 14.59 -5.81 -16.57
CA GLY A 82 13.32 -6.27 -16.06
C GLY A 82 12.23 -6.37 -17.11
N ARG A 83 11.22 -7.11 -16.77
CA ARG A 83 10.06 -7.34 -17.62
C ARG A 83 9.17 -6.10 -17.61
N LEU A 84 8.72 -5.68 -18.78
CA LEU A 84 7.86 -4.51 -18.91
C LEU A 84 6.53 -4.67 -18.14
N ASP A 85 6.02 -5.90 -18.04
CA ASP A 85 4.80 -6.23 -17.30
C ASP A 85 4.95 -5.98 -15.78
N ASP A 86 6.11 -6.26 -15.18
CA ASP A 86 6.41 -5.88 -13.79
C ASP A 86 6.38 -4.35 -13.62
N GLU A 87 7.04 -3.61 -14.51
CA GLU A 87 7.04 -2.14 -14.47
C GLU A 87 5.61 -1.57 -14.63
N MET A 88 4.81 -2.13 -15.52
CA MET A 88 3.41 -1.72 -15.73
C MET A 88 2.57 -1.95 -14.47
N PHE A 89 2.73 -3.10 -13.81
CA PHE A 89 2.03 -3.35 -12.55
C PHE A 89 2.45 -2.37 -11.46
N LEU A 90 3.75 -2.16 -11.25
CA LEU A 90 4.24 -1.24 -10.22
C LEU A 90 3.80 0.22 -10.44
N THR A 91 3.55 0.65 -11.69
CA THR A 91 2.96 1.97 -11.92
C THR A 91 1.51 2.05 -11.42
N THR A 92 0.73 0.97 -11.51
CA THR A 92 -0.62 0.94 -10.93
C THR A 92 -0.56 0.87 -9.41
N GLN A 93 0.35 0.10 -8.84
CA GLN A 93 0.56 0.05 -7.39
C GLN A 93 0.89 1.45 -6.85
N LEU A 94 1.87 2.16 -7.41
CA LEU A 94 2.23 3.52 -6.98
C LEU A 94 1.05 4.49 -7.08
N PHE A 95 0.21 4.37 -8.10
CA PHE A 95 -1.02 5.14 -8.22
C PHE A 95 -2.04 4.76 -7.13
N GLU A 96 -2.17 3.47 -6.82
CA GLU A 96 -3.09 2.97 -5.79
C GLU A 96 -2.68 3.45 -4.40
N GLU A 97 -1.38 3.40 -4.06
CA GLU A 97 -0.85 3.97 -2.80
C GLU A 97 -1.14 5.48 -2.67
N SER A 98 -0.91 6.23 -3.74
CA SER A 98 -1.22 7.68 -3.76
C SER A 98 -2.71 7.94 -3.54
N LYS A 99 -3.58 7.08 -4.06
CA LYS A 99 -5.02 7.12 -3.88
C LYS A 99 -5.43 6.77 -2.45
N HIS A 100 -4.71 5.86 -1.78
CA HIS A 100 -4.92 5.55 -0.37
C HIS A 100 -4.56 6.75 0.53
N VAL A 101 -3.47 7.44 0.22
CA VAL A 101 -3.13 8.72 0.89
C VAL A 101 -4.26 9.73 0.74
N GLU A 102 -4.78 9.94 -0.50
CA GLU A 102 -5.92 10.83 -0.76
C GLU A 102 -7.16 10.43 0.05
N TRP A 103 -7.44 9.13 0.16
CA TRP A 103 -8.57 8.60 0.91
C TRP A 103 -8.48 8.96 2.40
N PHE A 104 -7.36 8.69 3.05
CA PHE A 104 -7.19 8.99 4.48
C PHE A 104 -7.11 10.49 4.75
N ASP A 105 -6.46 11.28 3.89
CA ASP A 105 -6.45 12.74 4.00
C ASP A 105 -7.88 13.31 3.93
N ARG A 106 -8.66 12.88 2.94
CA ARG A 106 -10.06 13.24 2.81
C ARG A 106 -10.88 12.89 4.06
N TRP A 107 -10.65 11.71 4.65
CA TRP A 107 -11.32 11.29 5.87
C TRP A 107 -11.00 12.24 7.04
N PHE A 108 -9.76 12.66 7.21
CA PHE A 108 -9.36 13.63 8.23
C PHE A 108 -10.04 15.00 8.03
N VAL A 109 -10.16 15.45 6.79
CA VAL A 109 -10.78 16.74 6.46
C VAL A 109 -12.30 16.69 6.67
N GLU A 110 -12.96 15.69 6.09
CA GLU A 110 -14.43 15.67 6.01
C GLU A 110 -15.10 15.07 7.25
N VAL A 111 -14.55 13.98 7.81
CA VAL A 111 -15.17 13.27 8.95
C VAL A 111 -14.61 13.79 10.26
N ALA A 112 -13.30 13.74 10.45
CA ALA A 112 -12.68 14.12 11.72
C ALA A 112 -12.60 15.64 11.92
N SER A 113 -12.60 16.42 10.84
CA SER A 113 -12.40 17.88 10.85
C SER A 113 -11.18 18.28 11.67
N SER A 114 -10.08 17.53 11.52
CA SER A 114 -8.86 17.69 12.31
C SER A 114 -7.61 17.43 11.51
N VAL A 115 -6.48 17.96 11.98
CA VAL A 115 -5.16 17.61 11.45
C VAL A 115 -4.77 16.21 11.96
N PRO A 116 -4.24 15.33 11.10
CA PRO A 116 -3.75 14.03 11.54
C PRO A 116 -2.70 14.17 12.65
N PRO A 117 -2.82 13.48 13.80
CA PRO A 117 -1.73 13.43 14.75
C PRO A 117 -0.53 12.69 14.14
N ALA A 118 0.68 13.03 14.60
CA ALA A 118 1.85 12.30 14.16
C ALA A 118 1.72 10.81 14.55
N PRO A 119 2.02 9.86 13.64
CA PRO A 119 2.04 8.44 13.98
C PRO A 119 2.98 8.18 15.15
N ASP A 120 2.53 7.38 16.11
CA ASP A 120 3.22 7.17 17.38
C ASP A 120 3.74 5.72 17.51
N GLY A 121 4.80 5.55 18.31
CA GLY A 121 5.39 4.27 18.65
C GLY A 121 6.79 4.05 18.11
N ALA A 122 7.67 3.49 18.96
CA ALA A 122 9.06 3.21 18.58
C ALA A 122 9.15 2.17 17.46
N ALA A 123 8.31 1.12 17.51
CA ALA A 123 8.26 0.09 16.47
C ALA A 123 7.77 0.64 15.13
N TYR A 124 6.77 1.54 15.15
CA TYR A 124 6.27 2.18 13.95
C TYR A 124 7.39 3.00 13.27
N ARG A 125 8.10 3.83 14.04
CA ARG A 125 9.21 4.64 13.52
C ARG A 125 10.35 3.78 12.98
N ALA A 126 10.75 2.75 13.71
CA ALA A 126 11.82 1.84 13.27
C ALA A 126 11.46 1.15 11.95
N LEU A 127 10.20 0.82 11.73
CA LEU A 127 9.79 0.16 10.51
C LEU A 127 9.60 1.13 9.34
N PHE A 128 8.76 2.18 9.51
CA PHE A 128 8.36 3.06 8.41
C PHE A 128 9.38 4.17 8.10
N TYR A 129 10.18 4.60 9.09
CA TYR A 129 11.12 5.71 8.90
C TYR A 129 12.60 5.27 8.87
N GLU A 130 12.89 4.00 9.16
CA GLU A 130 14.25 3.47 9.13
C GLU A 130 14.37 2.23 8.23
N ALA A 131 13.67 1.12 8.54
CA ALA A 131 13.85 -0.14 7.84
C ALA A 131 13.32 -0.11 6.39
N LEU A 132 12.12 0.43 6.17
CA LEU A 132 11.51 0.52 4.83
C LEU A 132 12.37 1.39 3.90
N PRO A 133 12.65 2.68 4.20
CA PRO A 133 13.48 3.50 3.32
C PRO A 133 14.89 2.92 3.15
N ALA A 134 15.51 2.34 4.19
CA ALA A 134 16.82 1.73 4.06
C ALA A 134 16.83 0.55 3.09
N ALA A 135 15.82 -0.32 3.14
CA ALA A 135 15.70 -1.47 2.26
C ALA A 135 15.44 -1.06 0.80
N LEU A 136 14.56 -0.10 0.56
CA LEU A 136 14.21 0.37 -0.79
C LEU A 136 15.33 1.23 -1.39
N ASP A 137 15.89 2.20 -0.66
CA ASP A 137 16.98 3.05 -1.13
C ASP A 137 18.27 2.27 -1.44
N ARG A 138 18.50 1.16 -0.74
CA ARG A 138 19.59 0.25 -1.07
C ARG A 138 19.53 -0.20 -2.52
N LEU A 139 18.34 -0.43 -3.09
CA LEU A 139 18.16 -0.87 -4.47
C LEU A 139 18.69 0.13 -5.50
N LEU A 140 18.85 1.39 -5.16
CA LEU A 140 19.45 2.40 -6.06
C LEU A 140 20.94 2.14 -6.32
N ARG A 141 21.62 1.40 -5.42
CA ARG A 141 23.07 1.12 -5.45
C ARG A 141 23.37 -0.37 -5.58
N ASP A 142 22.53 -1.21 -4.98
CA ASP A 142 22.68 -2.67 -4.93
C ASP A 142 21.40 -3.33 -5.46
N GLY A 143 21.40 -3.68 -6.75
CA GLY A 143 20.29 -4.39 -7.38
C GLY A 143 20.38 -5.93 -7.23
N SER A 144 21.22 -6.46 -6.33
CA SER A 144 21.36 -7.90 -6.15
C SER A 144 20.03 -8.59 -5.80
N PRO A 145 19.87 -9.87 -6.13
CA PRO A 145 18.67 -10.63 -5.73
C PRO A 145 18.40 -10.57 -4.23
N ARG A 146 19.45 -10.61 -3.41
CA ARG A 146 19.31 -10.48 -1.96
C ARG A 146 18.73 -9.13 -1.52
N ALA A 147 19.21 -8.02 -2.09
CA ALA A 147 18.67 -6.70 -1.77
C ALA A 147 17.21 -6.57 -2.22
N GLN A 148 16.83 -7.17 -3.36
CA GLN A 148 15.46 -7.22 -3.80
C GLN A 148 14.57 -8.04 -2.86
N VAL A 149 15.02 -9.21 -2.41
CA VAL A 149 14.29 -10.03 -1.43
C VAL A 149 14.06 -9.24 -0.15
N GLU A 150 15.08 -8.57 0.40
CA GLU A 150 14.95 -7.73 1.58
C GLU A 150 13.90 -6.60 1.38
N ALA A 151 13.96 -5.90 0.27
CA ALA A 151 13.05 -4.80 -0.03
C ALA A 151 11.60 -5.29 -0.22
N ILE A 152 11.39 -6.32 -1.05
CA ILE A 152 10.07 -6.87 -1.34
C ILE A 152 9.46 -7.51 -0.08
N ALA A 153 10.25 -8.23 0.72
CA ALA A 153 9.77 -8.83 1.95
C ALA A 153 9.38 -7.76 2.98
N THR A 154 10.18 -6.70 3.13
CA THR A 154 9.87 -5.60 4.05
C THR A 154 8.59 -4.89 3.63
N TYR A 155 8.47 -4.52 2.36
CA TYR A 155 7.34 -3.78 1.83
C TYR A 155 6.08 -4.67 1.76
N HIS A 156 6.06 -5.65 0.85
CA HIS A 156 4.85 -6.38 0.49
C HIS A 156 4.41 -7.43 1.53
N LEU A 157 5.35 -8.06 2.27
CA LEU A 157 4.97 -9.09 3.22
C LEU A 157 4.79 -8.56 4.64
N ILE A 158 5.75 -7.76 5.14
CA ILE A 158 5.70 -7.30 6.52
C ILE A 158 4.74 -6.12 6.64
N ILE A 159 4.92 -5.08 5.83
CA ILE A 159 4.10 -3.86 5.94
C ILE A 159 2.69 -4.11 5.41
N GLU A 160 2.53 -4.48 4.15
CA GLU A 160 1.20 -4.70 3.58
C GLU A 160 0.55 -5.99 4.10
N GLY A 161 1.23 -7.15 3.95
CA GLY A 161 0.65 -8.46 4.22
C GLY A 161 0.39 -8.77 5.68
N VAL A 162 1.15 -8.20 6.62
CA VAL A 162 0.96 -8.45 8.05
C VAL A 162 0.39 -7.23 8.76
N LEU A 163 1.03 -6.07 8.68
CA LEU A 163 0.64 -4.93 9.51
C LEU A 163 -0.61 -4.24 8.96
N ALA A 164 -0.62 -3.87 7.67
CA ALA A 164 -1.75 -3.18 7.08
C ALA A 164 -3.00 -4.06 7.09
N GLU A 165 -2.91 -5.31 6.62
CA GLU A 165 -4.06 -6.24 6.63
C GLU A 165 -4.59 -6.51 8.04
N THR A 166 -3.72 -6.70 9.04
CA THR A 166 -4.15 -6.90 10.43
C THR A 166 -4.83 -5.66 10.97
N GLY A 167 -4.26 -4.49 10.71
CA GLY A 167 -4.80 -3.19 11.11
C GLY A 167 -6.16 -2.91 10.48
N TYR A 168 -6.27 -3.04 9.17
CA TYR A 168 -7.52 -2.85 8.44
C TYR A 168 -8.59 -3.84 8.86
N HIS A 169 -8.23 -5.12 9.06
CA HIS A 169 -9.17 -6.13 9.55
C HIS A 169 -9.75 -5.75 10.92
N GLY A 170 -8.88 -5.38 11.86
CA GLY A 170 -9.30 -4.96 13.21
C GLY A 170 -10.17 -3.71 13.18
N TYR A 171 -9.78 -2.70 12.39
CA TYR A 171 -10.52 -1.46 12.21
C TYR A 171 -11.91 -1.70 11.60
N ALA A 172 -11.95 -2.40 10.46
CA ALA A 172 -13.21 -2.72 9.80
C ALA A 172 -14.15 -3.57 10.68
N ARG A 173 -13.60 -4.49 11.46
CA ARG A 173 -14.37 -5.28 12.41
C ARG A 173 -14.99 -4.41 13.50
N ALA A 174 -14.20 -3.53 14.11
CA ALA A 174 -14.69 -2.64 15.18
C ALA A 174 -15.81 -1.74 14.65
N LEU A 175 -15.65 -1.12 13.48
CA LEU A 175 -16.68 -0.28 12.86
C LEU A 175 -17.97 -1.06 12.55
N ARG A 176 -17.83 -2.29 12.06
CA ARG A 176 -18.96 -3.16 11.72
C ARG A 176 -19.71 -3.63 12.96
N ASP A 177 -19.00 -4.06 14.00
CA ASP A 177 -19.57 -4.56 15.24
C ASP A 177 -20.35 -3.45 15.99
N HIS A 178 -19.95 -2.20 15.85
CA HIS A 178 -20.63 -1.03 16.40
C HIS A 178 -21.66 -0.38 15.46
N GLY A 179 -21.69 -0.77 14.18
CA GLY A 179 -22.61 -0.24 13.18
C GLY A 179 -22.43 1.25 12.88
N ILE A 180 -21.18 1.74 12.90
CA ILE A 180 -20.81 3.15 12.72
C ILE A 180 -19.88 3.34 11.53
N LEU A 181 -19.80 4.58 11.02
CA LEU A 181 -18.87 5.02 9.98
C LEU A 181 -18.90 4.12 8.71
N PRO A 182 -20.07 3.94 8.07
CA PRO A 182 -20.22 3.03 6.94
C PRO A 182 -19.40 3.42 5.71
N GLY A 183 -19.18 4.72 5.47
CA GLY A 183 -18.33 5.25 4.42
C GLY A 183 -16.86 4.89 4.68
N THR A 184 -16.39 5.05 5.92
CA THR A 184 -15.04 4.61 6.34
C THR A 184 -14.88 3.11 6.14
N LEU A 185 -15.85 2.31 6.55
CA LEU A 185 -15.84 0.85 6.33
C LEU A 185 -15.76 0.52 4.84
N ARG A 186 -16.49 1.24 3.99
CA ARG A 186 -16.43 1.08 2.53
C ARG A 186 -15.06 1.42 1.97
N GLY A 187 -14.47 2.57 2.37
CA GLY A 187 -13.15 3.01 1.91
C GLY A 187 -12.05 2.03 2.30
N VAL A 188 -12.02 1.60 3.56
CA VAL A 188 -11.06 0.58 4.04
C VAL A 188 -11.19 -0.73 3.25
N ALA A 189 -12.39 -1.19 2.93
CA ALA A 189 -12.59 -2.37 2.11
C ALA A 189 -12.07 -2.20 0.67
N LEU A 190 -12.09 -0.98 0.13
CA LEU A 190 -11.53 -0.67 -1.19
C LEU A 190 -10.01 -0.64 -1.16
N VAL A 191 -9.41 -0.07 -0.11
CA VAL A 191 -7.95 -0.14 0.14
C VAL A 191 -7.50 -1.59 0.25
N GLN A 192 -8.07 -2.40 1.13
CA GLN A 192 -7.74 -3.83 1.27
C GLN A 192 -7.83 -4.62 -0.03
N ARG A 193 -8.78 -4.28 -0.88
CA ARG A 193 -8.92 -4.91 -2.21
C ARG A 193 -7.74 -4.58 -3.13
N ASP A 194 -7.20 -3.36 -3.03
CA ASP A 194 -6.02 -2.95 -3.77
C ASP A 194 -4.77 -3.64 -3.19
N GLU A 195 -4.60 -3.62 -1.85
CA GLU A 195 -3.51 -4.29 -1.12
C GLU A 195 -3.38 -5.78 -1.46
N ALA A 196 -4.49 -6.48 -1.61
CA ALA A 196 -4.46 -7.89 -2.00
C ALA A 196 -3.71 -8.14 -3.33
N ARG A 197 -3.70 -7.17 -4.26
CA ARG A 197 -2.93 -7.25 -5.51
C ARG A 197 -1.45 -6.97 -5.29
N HIS A 198 -1.14 -6.02 -4.42
CA HIS A 198 0.23 -5.65 -4.06
C HIS A 198 0.94 -6.84 -3.40
N ILE A 199 0.30 -7.44 -2.40
CA ILE A 199 0.80 -8.64 -1.70
C ILE A 199 0.98 -9.80 -2.69
N ALA A 200 0.00 -10.03 -3.58
CA ALA A 200 0.09 -11.09 -4.59
C ALA A 200 1.27 -10.89 -5.55
N TYR A 201 1.54 -9.64 -5.94
CA TYR A 201 2.71 -9.30 -6.73
C TYR A 201 4.00 -9.54 -5.96
N GLY A 202 4.10 -9.09 -4.71
CA GLY A 202 5.26 -9.31 -3.86
C GLY A 202 5.60 -10.79 -3.71
N LEU A 203 4.61 -11.62 -3.43
CA LEU A 203 4.77 -13.09 -3.35
C LEU A 203 5.27 -13.69 -4.67
N HIS A 204 4.73 -13.26 -5.80
CA HIS A 204 5.15 -13.71 -7.13
C HIS A 204 6.60 -13.28 -7.42
N ALA A 205 6.96 -12.04 -7.11
CA ALA A 205 8.31 -11.51 -7.34
C ALA A 205 9.35 -12.24 -6.46
N LEU A 206 9.04 -12.50 -5.20
CA LEU A 206 9.88 -13.29 -4.28
C LEU A 206 10.03 -14.73 -4.76
N GLY A 207 8.94 -15.37 -5.18
CA GLY A 207 9.00 -16.73 -5.73
C GLY A 207 9.99 -16.83 -6.89
N ARG A 208 9.93 -15.90 -7.84
CA ARG A 208 10.87 -15.85 -9.00
C ARG A 208 12.32 -15.65 -8.57
N LEU A 209 12.57 -14.81 -7.57
CA LEU A 209 13.95 -14.58 -7.07
C LEU A 209 14.51 -15.83 -6.41
N ILE A 210 13.73 -16.51 -5.58
CA ILE A 210 14.13 -17.75 -4.88
C ILE A 210 14.30 -18.90 -5.89
N GLU A 211 13.44 -19.03 -6.88
CA GLU A 211 13.60 -20.04 -7.94
C GLU A 211 14.86 -19.81 -8.77
N ALA A 212 15.22 -18.55 -9.04
CA ALA A 212 16.44 -18.22 -9.79
C ALA A 212 17.73 -18.41 -8.96
N GLU A 213 17.65 -18.23 -7.64
CA GLU A 213 18.80 -18.35 -6.73
C GLU A 213 18.36 -19.01 -5.40
N PRO A 214 18.27 -20.35 -5.35
CA PRO A 214 17.75 -21.08 -4.18
C PRO A 214 18.56 -20.92 -2.89
N ALA A 215 19.72 -20.27 -2.95
CA ALA A 215 20.57 -19.98 -1.79
C ALA A 215 20.19 -18.68 -1.05
N LEU A 216 19.22 -17.90 -1.60
CA LEU A 216 18.65 -16.73 -0.95
C LEU A 216 17.79 -17.12 0.23
#